data_556c1342fc178f0c39ae6ff50b80875c
#
_entry.id   556c1342fc178f0c39ae6ff50b80875c
#
_cell.length_a   1.000
_cell.length_b   1.000
_cell.length_c   1.000
_cell.angle_alpha   90.00
_cell.angle_beta   90.00
_cell.angle_gamma   90.00
#
_symmetry.space_group_name_H-M   'P 1'
#
loop_
_entity.id
_entity.type
_entity.pdbx_description
1 polymer ?
#
loop_
_entity_poly.entity_id
_entity_poly.type
_entity_poly.pdbx_seq_one_letter_code
_entity_poly.pdbx_strand_id
1 'polypeptide(L)'
;MNNYIKNIEELNKNKYNLRASQKLKNFQIKNDLYKIKLNKDNLITVIYNDKLLTSAYAPIEEAKRLINQNIKESSSRIGIFLSIASFYHIDYFLSLNEESEAIIIEKDIEIAKLVFENIESKNLKRIIILLDEKIEDIISFFNFYIAEEDIKKIIYIRHIRASNINAENKNYYDNIHAVLINNIKEKLMSLTSNYYFAPIWA
;
A
#
# COMPACT_ATOMS: atom_id res chain seq x y z
N MET A 1 23.03 -12.48 -4.27
CA MET A 1 22.76 -11.14 -3.73
C MET A 1 21.50 -11.27 -2.87
N ASN A 2 21.49 -10.78 -1.66
CA ASN A 2 20.33 -10.93 -0.77
C ASN A 2 19.16 -10.13 -1.36
N ASN A 3 17.98 -10.75 -1.54
CA ASN A 3 16.80 -10.10 -2.11
C ASN A 3 16.49 -8.77 -1.42
N TYR A 4 16.69 -8.69 -0.12
CA TYR A 4 16.49 -7.47 0.64
C TYR A 4 17.31 -6.28 0.13
N ILE A 5 18.62 -6.46 -0.08
CA ILE A 5 19.49 -5.38 -0.56
C ILE A 5 19.02 -4.90 -1.93
N LYS A 6 18.74 -5.83 -2.85
CA LYS A 6 18.24 -5.52 -4.17
C LYS A 6 16.90 -4.76 -4.11
N ASN A 7 15.99 -5.21 -3.26
CA ASN A 7 14.67 -4.58 -3.11
C ASN A 7 14.78 -3.16 -2.55
N ILE A 8 15.67 -2.93 -1.57
CA ILE A 8 15.90 -1.60 -1.03
C ILE A 8 16.56 -0.66 -2.07
N GLU A 9 17.46 -1.17 -2.91
CA GLU A 9 18.05 -0.39 -4.01
C GLU A 9 16.97 0.00 -5.03
N GLU A 10 16.08 -0.92 -5.40
CA GLU A 10 14.96 -0.62 -6.31
C GLU A 10 13.97 0.40 -5.71
N LEU A 11 13.62 0.27 -4.44
CA LEU A 11 12.78 1.25 -3.73
C LEU A 11 13.41 2.65 -3.73
N ASN A 12 14.72 2.75 -3.56
CA ASN A 12 15.44 4.02 -3.52
C ASN A 12 15.50 4.75 -4.87
N LYS A 13 15.16 4.11 -5.98
CA LYS A 13 15.00 4.79 -7.28
C LYS A 13 13.86 5.81 -7.24
N ASN A 14 12.90 5.61 -6.34
CA ASN A 14 11.87 6.60 -6.06
C ASN A 14 12.28 7.44 -4.84
N LYS A 15 12.48 8.75 -5.05
CA LYS A 15 12.94 9.70 -4.01
C LYS A 15 12.05 9.75 -2.75
N TYR A 16 10.78 9.43 -2.88
CA TYR A 16 9.84 9.42 -1.76
C TYR A 16 10.05 8.26 -0.79
N ASN A 17 10.81 7.23 -1.19
CA ASN A 17 11.09 6.06 -0.35
C ASN A 17 12.34 6.19 0.53
N LEU A 18 13.11 7.26 0.44
CA LEU A 18 14.37 7.39 1.17
C LEU A 18 14.19 7.24 2.68
N ARG A 19 13.14 7.87 3.25
CA ARG A 19 12.83 7.77 4.69
C ARG A 19 12.42 6.35 5.08
N ALA A 20 11.56 5.71 4.32
CA ALA A 20 11.14 4.33 4.55
C ALA A 20 12.31 3.35 4.46
N SER A 21 13.18 3.52 3.46
CA SER A 21 14.37 2.69 3.29
C SER A 21 15.36 2.83 4.45
N GLN A 22 15.52 4.04 5.01
CA GLN A 22 16.33 4.25 6.20
C GLN A 22 15.74 3.54 7.43
N LYS A 23 14.41 3.65 7.64
CA LYS A 23 13.71 2.92 8.70
C LYS A 23 13.91 1.41 8.57
N LEU A 24 13.73 0.86 7.37
CA LEU A 24 13.93 -0.56 7.09
C LEU A 24 15.37 -1.03 7.36
N LYS A 25 16.37 -0.26 6.93
CA LYS A 25 17.80 -0.59 7.15
C LYS A 25 18.16 -0.59 8.63
N ASN A 26 17.66 0.37 9.39
CA ASN A 26 17.99 0.56 10.80
C ASN A 26 17.18 -0.35 11.73
N PHE A 27 16.07 -0.92 11.26
CA PHE A 27 15.22 -1.76 12.06
C PHE A 27 15.86 -3.13 12.31
N GLN A 28 15.87 -3.55 13.57
CA GLN A 28 16.26 -4.90 13.98
C GLN A 28 15.01 -5.65 14.41
N ILE A 29 14.79 -6.83 13.85
CA ILE A 29 13.70 -7.73 14.25
C ILE A 29 13.91 -8.09 15.71
N LYS A 30 12.94 -7.74 16.57
CA LYS A 30 13.07 -7.90 18.03
C LYS A 30 12.17 -8.99 18.59
N ASN A 31 11.14 -9.38 17.87
CA ASN A 31 10.09 -10.26 18.38
C ASN A 31 9.85 -11.44 17.44
N ASP A 32 9.57 -12.60 18.02
CA ASP A 32 9.14 -13.81 17.29
C ASP A 32 7.64 -13.79 16.95
N LEU A 33 6.99 -12.62 17.03
CA LEU A 33 5.56 -12.49 16.74
C LEU A 33 5.24 -12.65 15.25
N TYR A 34 6.19 -12.26 14.41
CA TYR A 34 6.06 -12.40 12.96
C TYR A 34 6.89 -13.56 12.44
N LYS A 35 6.32 -14.34 11.55
CA LYS A 35 6.98 -15.46 10.88
C LYS A 35 6.60 -15.47 9.40
N ILE A 36 7.50 -15.98 8.58
CA ILE A 36 7.23 -16.27 7.18
C ILE A 36 6.90 -17.76 7.05
N LYS A 37 5.84 -18.06 6.33
CA LYS A 37 5.52 -19.41 5.90
C LYS A 37 5.57 -19.46 4.37
N LEU A 38 6.26 -20.46 3.83
CA LEU A 38 6.24 -20.78 2.41
C LEU A 38 5.17 -21.83 2.13
N ASN A 39 4.45 -21.69 1.04
CA ASN A 39 3.61 -22.74 0.51
C ASN A 39 4.41 -23.68 -0.42
N LYS A 40 3.75 -24.66 -1.02
CA LYS A 40 4.37 -25.63 -1.95
C LYS A 40 4.94 -24.98 -3.23
N ASP A 41 4.49 -23.77 -3.57
CA ASP A 41 4.94 -23.01 -4.74
C ASP A 41 5.98 -21.94 -4.36
N ASN A 42 6.57 -22.03 -3.15
CA ASN A 42 7.52 -21.09 -2.56
C ASN A 42 6.98 -19.65 -2.40
N LEU A 43 5.65 -19.49 -2.38
CA LEU A 43 5.04 -18.21 -2.11
C LEU A 43 4.97 -17.95 -0.61
N ILE A 44 5.30 -16.72 -0.22
CA ILE A 44 5.31 -16.32 1.19
C ILE A 44 3.91 -16.03 1.72
N THR A 45 3.71 -16.30 2.99
CA THR A 45 2.60 -15.79 3.79
C THR A 45 3.16 -15.30 5.11
N VAL A 46 2.80 -14.08 5.48
CA VAL A 46 3.15 -13.54 6.79
C VAL A 46 2.17 -14.07 7.83
N ILE A 47 2.72 -14.55 8.93
CA ILE A 47 1.99 -14.99 10.11
C ILE A 47 2.28 -14.00 11.24
N TYR A 48 1.25 -13.56 11.95
CA TYR A 48 1.36 -12.77 13.16
C TYR A 48 0.67 -13.51 14.30
N ASN A 49 1.39 -13.85 15.35
CA ASN A 49 0.87 -14.56 16.53
C ASN A 49 -0.04 -15.74 16.11
N ASP A 50 0.50 -16.62 15.28
CA ASP A 50 -0.12 -17.82 14.69
C ASP A 50 -1.34 -17.57 13.77
N LYS A 51 -1.64 -16.29 13.44
CA LYS A 51 -2.69 -15.93 12.49
C LYS A 51 -2.11 -15.58 11.12
N LEU A 52 -2.64 -16.20 10.09
CA LEU A 52 -2.27 -15.93 8.70
C LEU A 52 -2.79 -14.56 8.27
N LEU A 53 -1.92 -13.70 7.76
CA LEU A 53 -2.33 -12.41 7.20
C LEU A 53 -2.89 -12.54 5.78
N THR A 54 -2.41 -13.53 5.01
CA THR A 54 -2.91 -13.88 3.68
C THR A 54 -3.14 -15.39 3.59
N SER A 55 -3.77 -15.86 2.53
CA SER A 55 -3.96 -17.29 2.31
C SER A 55 -2.63 -18.03 2.25
N ALA A 56 -2.50 -19.12 3.02
CA ALA A 56 -1.32 -20.00 2.94
C ALA A 56 -1.34 -20.92 1.71
N TYR A 57 -2.50 -21.11 1.07
CA TYR A 57 -2.65 -22.05 -0.04
C TYR A 57 -2.66 -21.35 -1.40
N ALA A 58 -3.37 -20.24 -1.51
CA ALA A 58 -3.58 -19.51 -2.76
C ALA A 58 -3.47 -17.99 -2.55
N PRO A 59 -2.29 -17.47 -2.14
CA PRO A 59 -2.14 -16.04 -1.84
C PRO A 59 -2.30 -15.15 -3.08
N ILE A 60 -1.91 -15.63 -4.25
CA ILE A 60 -2.07 -14.90 -5.52
C ILE A 60 -3.54 -14.80 -5.92
N GLU A 61 -4.31 -15.89 -5.79
CA GLU A 61 -5.74 -15.87 -6.13
C GLU A 61 -6.55 -15.02 -5.14
N GLU A 62 -6.16 -14.99 -3.85
CA GLU A 62 -6.72 -14.05 -2.87
C GLU A 62 -6.44 -12.61 -3.28
N ALA A 63 -5.22 -12.30 -3.68
CA ALA A 63 -4.79 -10.99 -4.15
C ALA A 63 -5.57 -10.54 -5.40
N LYS A 64 -5.68 -11.39 -6.42
CA LYS A 64 -6.47 -11.13 -7.64
C LYS A 64 -7.92 -10.81 -7.32
N ARG A 65 -8.55 -11.62 -6.47
CA ARG A 65 -9.94 -11.42 -6.06
C ARG A 65 -10.12 -10.09 -5.34
N LEU A 66 -9.21 -9.76 -4.40
CA LEU A 66 -9.24 -8.50 -3.66
C LEU A 66 -9.16 -7.30 -4.61
N ILE A 67 -8.24 -7.32 -5.56
CA ILE A 67 -8.07 -6.24 -6.54
C ILE A 67 -9.27 -6.16 -7.48
N ASN A 68 -9.70 -7.27 -8.09
CA ASN A 68 -10.79 -7.28 -9.07
C ASN A 68 -12.14 -6.84 -8.47
N GLN A 69 -12.37 -7.07 -7.18
CA GLN A 69 -13.56 -6.59 -6.47
C GLN A 69 -13.56 -5.06 -6.26
N ASN A 70 -12.39 -4.43 -6.28
CA ASN A 70 -12.23 -3.00 -5.99
C ASN A 70 -11.98 -2.14 -7.25
N ILE A 71 -11.52 -2.72 -8.35
CA ILE A 71 -11.39 -1.99 -9.61
C ILE A 71 -12.77 -1.83 -10.22
N LYS A 72 -13.25 -0.58 -10.27
CA LYS A 72 -14.53 -0.23 -10.89
C LYS A 72 -14.39 0.24 -12.33
N GLU A 73 -13.24 0.79 -12.68
CA GLU A 73 -12.94 1.36 -13.98
C GLU A 73 -11.58 0.90 -14.48
N SER A 74 -11.45 0.69 -15.78
CA SER A 74 -10.17 0.34 -16.42
C SER A 74 -9.13 1.48 -16.38
N SER A 75 -9.54 2.68 -15.97
CA SER A 75 -8.71 3.88 -15.85
C SER A 75 -7.96 3.99 -14.51
N SER A 76 -8.21 3.10 -13.54
CA SER A 76 -7.54 3.15 -12.23
C SER A 76 -6.04 2.96 -12.38
N ARG A 77 -5.25 3.99 -12.01
CA ARG A 77 -3.79 4.00 -12.14
C ARG A 77 -3.05 4.23 -10.83
N ILE A 78 -3.73 4.73 -9.81
CA ILE A 78 -3.15 5.01 -8.49
C ILE A 78 -3.81 4.11 -7.46
N GLY A 79 -3.03 3.19 -6.89
CA GLY A 79 -3.48 2.33 -5.81
C GLY A 79 -3.06 2.87 -4.45
N ILE A 80 -4.02 3.09 -3.54
CA ILE A 80 -3.74 3.39 -2.13
C ILE A 80 -4.03 2.13 -1.33
N PHE A 81 -2.99 1.59 -0.71
CA PHE A 81 -3.04 0.32 0.01
C PHE A 81 -2.80 0.52 1.50
N LEU A 82 -3.77 0.16 2.33
CA LEU A 82 -3.59 0.07 3.78
C LEU A 82 -3.12 -1.34 4.15
N SER A 83 -1.87 -1.40 4.53
CA SER A 83 -1.02 -2.56 4.82
C SER A 83 -0.45 -3.27 3.59
N ILE A 84 0.83 -3.63 3.74
CA ILE A 84 1.60 -4.40 2.75
C ILE A 84 1.20 -5.88 2.71
N ALA A 85 0.70 -6.44 3.83
CA ALA A 85 0.39 -7.86 4.01
C ALA A 85 1.53 -8.77 3.48
N SER A 86 1.26 -9.62 2.46
CA SER A 86 2.30 -10.41 1.76
C SER A 86 2.64 -9.85 0.38
N PHE A 87 2.27 -8.62 0.08
CA PHE A 87 2.60 -7.86 -1.13
C PHE A 87 1.84 -8.26 -2.41
N TYR A 88 1.33 -9.47 -2.57
CA TYR A 88 0.78 -9.97 -3.85
C TYR A 88 -0.35 -9.13 -4.43
N HIS A 89 -1.20 -8.52 -3.61
CA HIS A 89 -2.29 -7.66 -4.09
C HIS A 89 -1.75 -6.35 -4.70
N ILE A 90 -0.66 -5.84 -4.18
CA ILE A 90 0.03 -4.65 -4.70
C ILE A 90 0.71 -5.00 -6.02
N ASP A 91 1.47 -6.10 -6.05
CA ASP A 91 2.17 -6.56 -7.25
C ASP A 91 1.21 -6.90 -8.39
N TYR A 92 0.08 -7.56 -8.07
CA TYR A 92 -0.97 -7.83 -9.04
C TYR A 92 -1.59 -6.55 -9.59
N PHE A 93 -1.93 -5.57 -8.74
CA PHE A 93 -2.42 -4.27 -9.21
C PHE A 93 -1.45 -3.61 -10.17
N LEU A 94 -0.17 -3.56 -9.82
CA LEU A 94 0.88 -2.98 -10.66
C LEU A 94 1.11 -3.74 -11.96
N SER A 95 0.76 -5.03 -12.02
CA SER A 95 0.87 -5.84 -13.23
C SER A 95 -0.24 -5.59 -14.25
N LEU A 96 -1.38 -5.00 -13.84
CA LEU A 96 -2.51 -4.73 -14.73
C LEU A 96 -2.25 -3.59 -15.70
N ASN A 97 -1.40 -2.63 -15.33
CA ASN A 97 -1.04 -1.51 -16.19
C ASN A 97 0.37 -1.01 -15.84
N GLU A 98 1.22 -0.81 -16.85
CA GLU A 98 2.60 -0.34 -16.67
C GLU A 98 2.72 1.09 -16.13
N GLU A 99 1.69 1.90 -16.30
CA GLU A 99 1.61 3.27 -15.77
C GLU A 99 1.05 3.34 -14.34
N SER A 100 0.62 2.21 -13.78
CA SER A 100 0.08 2.20 -12.41
C SER A 100 1.16 2.41 -11.37
N GLU A 101 0.81 3.15 -10.32
CA GLU A 101 1.63 3.40 -9.13
C GLU A 101 0.90 2.97 -7.87
N ALA A 102 1.65 2.54 -6.85
CA ALA A 102 1.10 2.14 -5.57
C ALA A 102 1.64 2.98 -4.42
N ILE A 103 0.75 3.57 -3.63
CA ILE A 103 1.06 4.21 -2.36
C ILE A 103 0.67 3.24 -1.26
N ILE A 104 1.66 2.76 -0.53
CA ILE A 104 1.48 1.80 0.55
C ILE A 104 1.61 2.54 1.88
N ILE A 105 0.61 2.43 2.72
CA ILE A 105 0.64 2.94 4.09
C ILE A 105 0.80 1.73 5.00
N GLU A 106 1.97 1.60 5.62
CA GLU A 106 2.29 0.49 6.51
C GLU A 106 2.71 1.01 7.89
N LYS A 107 2.00 0.57 8.92
CA LYS A 107 2.30 0.94 10.31
C LYS A 107 3.49 0.16 10.85
N ASP A 108 3.61 -1.10 10.45
CA ASP A 108 4.53 -2.03 11.09
C ASP A 108 5.79 -2.24 10.24
N ILE A 109 6.91 -1.72 10.75
CA ILE A 109 8.22 -1.81 10.08
C ILE A 109 8.67 -3.27 9.95
N GLU A 110 8.33 -4.12 10.94
CA GLU A 110 8.75 -5.53 10.95
C GLU A 110 8.09 -6.32 9.83
N ILE A 111 6.77 -6.13 9.62
CA ILE A 111 6.07 -6.74 8.47
C ILE A 111 6.72 -6.30 7.16
N ALA A 112 6.92 -4.99 6.98
CA ALA A 112 7.49 -4.46 5.75
C ALA A 112 8.90 -5.03 5.50
N LYS A 113 9.74 -5.11 6.53
CA LYS A 113 11.08 -5.69 6.43
C LYS A 113 11.02 -7.16 6.03
N LEU A 114 10.23 -7.98 6.74
CA LEU A 114 10.08 -9.40 6.43
C LEU A 114 9.58 -9.63 5.00
N VAL A 115 8.64 -8.82 4.53
CA VAL A 115 8.14 -8.91 3.16
C VAL A 115 9.26 -8.59 2.18
N PHE A 116 9.97 -7.46 2.33
CA PHE A 116 11.05 -7.08 1.41
C PHE A 116 12.28 -8.00 1.46
N GLU A 117 12.47 -8.75 2.53
CA GLU A 117 13.50 -9.81 2.59
C GLU A 117 13.13 -11.05 1.75
N ASN A 118 11.84 -11.29 1.52
CA ASN A 118 11.34 -12.57 0.98
C ASN A 118 10.58 -12.48 -0.34
N ILE A 119 10.32 -11.28 -0.87
CA ILE A 119 9.67 -11.11 -2.17
C ILE A 119 10.69 -10.89 -3.28
N GLU A 120 10.26 -11.22 -4.50
CA GLU A 120 10.88 -10.76 -5.74
C GLU A 120 9.82 -10.01 -6.55
N SER A 121 10.04 -8.72 -6.80
CA SER A 121 9.14 -7.92 -7.63
C SER A 121 9.93 -6.99 -8.53
N LYS A 122 9.48 -6.88 -9.79
CA LYS A 122 10.01 -5.95 -10.78
C LYS A 122 9.36 -4.56 -10.66
N ASN A 123 8.34 -4.44 -9.82
CA ASN A 123 7.48 -3.26 -9.74
C ASN A 123 7.88 -2.28 -8.64
N LEU A 124 8.91 -2.57 -7.85
CA LEU A 124 9.28 -1.79 -6.65
C LEU A 124 9.58 -0.32 -6.94
N LYS A 125 10.07 0.02 -8.13
CA LYS A 125 10.29 1.42 -8.55
C LYS A 125 9.00 2.24 -8.68
N ARG A 126 7.84 1.58 -8.82
CA ARG A 126 6.51 2.20 -8.96
C ARG A 126 5.74 2.25 -7.63
N ILE A 127 6.44 2.04 -6.53
CA ILE A 127 5.87 2.03 -5.19
C ILE A 127 6.36 3.25 -4.43
N ILE A 128 5.46 3.84 -3.67
CA ILE A 128 5.77 4.78 -2.59
C ILE A 128 5.31 4.12 -1.30
N ILE A 129 6.18 4.04 -0.31
CA ILE A 129 5.83 3.48 0.99
C ILE A 129 5.93 4.52 2.09
N LEU A 130 4.81 4.80 2.73
CA LEU A 130 4.68 5.62 3.93
C LEU A 130 4.71 4.66 5.14
N LEU A 131 5.93 4.47 5.67
CA LEU A 131 6.22 3.45 6.68
C LEU A 131 6.27 4.07 8.06
N ASP A 132 5.37 3.64 8.96
CA ASP A 132 5.26 4.16 10.34
C ASP A 132 5.27 5.71 10.38
N GLU A 133 4.41 6.31 9.55
CA GLU A 133 4.25 7.75 9.48
C GLU A 133 3.06 8.21 10.32
N LYS A 134 3.11 9.46 10.77
CA LYS A 134 1.97 10.10 11.44
C LYS A 134 0.85 10.37 10.43
N ILE A 135 -0.39 10.41 10.91
CA ILE A 135 -1.56 10.64 10.06
C ILE A 135 -1.46 11.98 9.34
N GLU A 136 -0.98 13.01 10.03
CA GLU A 136 -0.81 14.36 9.48
C GLU A 136 0.20 14.38 8.32
N ASP A 137 1.30 13.62 8.45
CA ASP A 137 2.33 13.50 7.41
C ASP A 137 1.76 12.76 6.17
N ILE A 138 0.95 11.71 6.40
CA ILE A 138 0.29 10.95 5.33
C ILE A 138 -0.68 11.84 4.55
N ILE A 139 -1.50 12.64 5.25
CA ILE A 139 -2.45 13.55 4.62
C ILE A 139 -1.74 14.66 3.85
N SER A 140 -0.69 15.22 4.45
CA SER A 140 0.15 16.23 3.79
C SER A 140 0.78 15.68 2.50
N PHE A 141 1.31 14.44 2.56
CA PHE A 141 1.83 13.76 1.39
C PHE A 141 0.75 13.52 0.33
N PHE A 142 -0.42 13.02 0.73
CA PHE A 142 -1.54 12.77 -0.16
C PHE A 142 -1.99 14.06 -0.88
N ASN A 143 -2.14 15.16 -0.15
CA ASN A 143 -2.54 16.44 -0.71
C ASN A 143 -1.50 17.03 -1.66
N PHE A 144 -0.21 16.78 -1.41
CA PHE A 144 0.89 17.20 -2.27
C PHE A 144 1.02 16.33 -3.53
N TYR A 145 0.87 15.01 -3.37
CA TYR A 145 1.20 14.04 -4.41
C TYR A 145 0.05 13.78 -5.39
N ILE A 146 -1.19 13.76 -4.90
CA ILE A 146 -2.37 13.45 -5.70
C ILE A 146 -2.99 14.73 -6.24
N ALA A 147 -2.88 14.95 -7.54
CA ALA A 147 -3.56 16.03 -8.22
C ALA A 147 -5.08 15.82 -8.22
N GLU A 148 -5.86 16.89 -8.32
CA GLU A 148 -7.33 16.80 -8.30
C GLU A 148 -7.89 15.96 -9.46
N GLU A 149 -7.32 16.09 -10.65
CA GLU A 149 -7.70 15.30 -11.84
C GLU A 149 -7.44 13.81 -11.70
N ASP A 150 -6.51 13.41 -10.83
CA ASP A 150 -6.15 12.00 -10.62
C ASP A 150 -7.05 11.30 -9.60
N ILE A 151 -7.86 12.04 -8.86
CA ILE A 151 -8.77 11.49 -7.84
C ILE A 151 -9.67 10.38 -8.39
N LYS A 152 -10.16 10.54 -9.63
CA LYS A 152 -11.02 9.54 -10.29
C LYS A 152 -10.27 8.27 -10.69
N LYS A 153 -8.94 8.32 -10.73
CA LYS A 153 -8.07 7.18 -11.10
C LYS A 153 -7.61 6.38 -9.88
N ILE A 154 -8.04 6.76 -8.68
CA ILE A 154 -7.64 6.11 -7.43
C ILE A 154 -8.47 4.86 -7.19
N ILE A 155 -7.79 3.76 -6.87
CA ILE A 155 -8.38 2.69 -6.11
C ILE A 155 -7.86 2.72 -4.67
N TYR A 156 -8.74 2.42 -3.72
CA TYR A 156 -8.43 2.40 -2.31
C TYR A 156 -8.68 1.00 -1.76
N ILE A 157 -7.67 0.38 -1.20
CA ILE A 157 -7.73 -1.00 -0.74
C ILE A 157 -7.19 -1.10 0.69
N ARG A 158 -8.01 -1.63 1.58
CA ARG A 158 -7.60 -2.02 2.92
C ARG A 158 -7.50 -3.54 3.00
N HIS A 159 -6.31 -4.04 3.35
CA HIS A 159 -6.12 -5.46 3.61
C HIS A 159 -6.58 -5.78 5.04
N ILE A 160 -7.82 -6.23 5.20
CA ILE A 160 -8.51 -6.33 6.50
C ILE A 160 -7.73 -7.16 7.53
N ARG A 161 -7.22 -8.34 7.16
CA ARG A 161 -6.49 -9.19 8.13
C ARG A 161 -5.21 -8.51 8.61
N ALA A 162 -4.43 -7.94 7.69
CA ALA A 162 -3.17 -7.30 8.04
C ALA A 162 -3.37 -5.98 8.79
N SER A 163 -4.38 -5.18 8.42
CA SER A 163 -4.67 -3.93 9.11
C SER A 163 -5.30 -4.11 10.50
N ASN A 164 -5.82 -5.30 10.82
CA ASN A 164 -6.51 -5.59 12.09
C ASN A 164 -5.75 -6.62 12.94
N ILE A 165 -4.43 -6.72 12.81
CA ILE A 165 -3.62 -7.72 13.54
C ILE A 165 -3.68 -7.53 15.04
N ASN A 166 -3.74 -6.30 15.52
CA ASN A 166 -3.90 -5.92 16.93
C ASN A 166 -4.70 -4.61 17.04
N ALA A 167 -5.02 -4.20 18.26
CA ALA A 167 -5.84 -3.02 18.53
C ALA A 167 -5.15 -1.71 18.07
N GLU A 168 -3.83 -1.59 18.22
CA GLU A 168 -3.08 -0.41 17.80
C GLU A 168 -3.11 -0.23 16.28
N ASN A 169 -2.78 -1.28 15.53
CA ASN A 169 -2.83 -1.25 14.07
C ASN A 169 -4.25 -0.97 13.58
N LYS A 170 -5.25 -1.63 14.18
CA LYS A 170 -6.65 -1.38 13.83
C LYS A 170 -7.01 0.09 13.99
N ASN A 171 -6.72 0.70 15.15
CA ASN A 171 -7.02 2.10 15.41
C ASN A 171 -6.29 3.03 14.44
N TYR A 172 -5.02 2.77 14.18
CA TYR A 172 -4.22 3.53 13.21
C TYR A 172 -4.87 3.52 11.82
N TYR A 173 -5.19 2.34 11.31
CA TYR A 173 -5.79 2.22 9.98
C TYR A 173 -7.24 2.71 9.91
N ASP A 174 -8.01 2.60 10.98
CA ASP A 174 -9.38 3.15 11.06
C ASP A 174 -9.34 4.68 10.95
N ASN A 175 -8.41 5.34 11.66
CA ASN A 175 -8.23 6.78 11.61
C ASN A 175 -7.76 7.24 10.21
N ILE A 176 -6.76 6.58 9.64
CA ILE A 176 -6.30 6.89 8.27
C ILE A 176 -7.43 6.72 7.27
N HIS A 177 -8.19 5.60 7.36
CA HIS A 177 -9.33 5.35 6.49
C HIS A 177 -10.33 6.50 6.52
N ALA A 178 -10.75 6.91 7.72
CA ALA A 178 -11.73 7.98 7.89
C ALA A 178 -11.24 9.30 7.26
N VAL A 179 -9.98 9.68 7.52
CA VAL A 179 -9.43 10.95 7.04
C VAL A 179 -9.19 10.92 5.52
N LEU A 180 -8.65 9.83 4.97
CA LEU A 180 -8.42 9.71 3.52
C LEU A 180 -9.72 9.69 2.73
N ILE A 181 -10.74 8.97 3.19
CA ILE A 181 -12.05 8.94 2.50
C ILE A 181 -12.69 10.32 2.49
N ASN A 182 -12.61 11.06 3.61
CA ASN A 182 -13.12 12.42 3.65
C ASN A 182 -12.36 13.34 2.70
N ASN A 183 -11.04 13.27 2.68
CA ASN A 183 -10.21 14.06 1.78
C ASN A 183 -10.50 13.78 0.30
N ILE A 184 -10.66 12.50 -0.07
CA ILE A 184 -11.04 12.10 -1.43
C ILE A 184 -12.42 12.67 -1.79
N LYS A 185 -13.40 12.60 -0.88
CA LYS A 185 -14.74 13.17 -1.10
C LYS A 185 -14.70 14.69 -1.32
N GLU A 186 -13.96 15.41 -0.48
CA GLU A 186 -13.80 16.87 -0.60
C GLU A 186 -13.19 17.26 -1.96
N LYS A 187 -12.13 16.57 -2.39
CA LYS A 187 -11.53 16.81 -3.70
C LYS A 187 -12.49 16.49 -4.86
N LEU A 188 -13.27 15.41 -4.77
CA LEU A 188 -14.30 15.08 -5.77
C LEU A 188 -15.40 16.14 -5.83
N MET A 189 -15.83 16.67 -4.69
CA MET A 189 -16.83 17.75 -4.62
C MET A 189 -16.30 19.05 -5.22
N SER A 190 -15.03 19.39 -4.98
CA SER A 190 -14.36 20.54 -5.60
C SER A 190 -14.36 20.43 -7.12
N LEU A 191 -13.99 19.27 -7.67
CA LEU A 191 -14.02 19.03 -9.11
C LEU A 191 -15.40 19.22 -9.73
N THR A 192 -16.45 18.72 -9.08
CA THR A 192 -17.83 18.86 -9.57
C THR A 192 -18.32 20.29 -9.50
N SER A 193 -18.00 21.03 -8.44
CA SER A 193 -18.36 22.45 -8.29
C SER A 193 -17.69 23.32 -9.36
N ASN A 194 -16.42 23.11 -9.64
CA ASN A 194 -15.69 23.84 -10.68
C ASN A 194 -16.27 23.60 -12.09
N TYR A 195 -16.80 22.42 -12.37
CA TYR A 195 -17.49 22.14 -13.65
C TYR A 195 -18.82 22.90 -13.81
N TYR A 196 -19.54 23.16 -12.73
CA TYR A 196 -20.82 23.86 -12.77
C TYR A 196 -20.68 25.40 -12.83
N PHE A 197 -19.58 25.97 -12.34
CA PHE A 197 -19.38 27.43 -12.24
C PHE A 197 -18.45 28.02 -13.31
N ALA A 198 -17.66 27.22 -14.02
CA ALA A 198 -16.74 27.70 -15.06
C ALA A 198 -17.41 28.41 -16.27
N PRO A 199 -18.64 28.11 -16.69
CA PRO A 199 -19.30 28.78 -17.84
C PRO A 199 -19.90 30.15 -17.53
N ILE A 200 -19.95 30.60 -16.29
CA ILE A 200 -20.70 31.83 -15.91
C ILE A 200 -19.85 33.11 -16.10
N TRP A 201 -18.53 32.98 -16.34
CA TRP A 201 -17.60 34.10 -16.43
C TRP A 201 -16.83 34.20 -17.75
N ALA A 202 -17.29 33.55 -18.80
CA ALA A 202 -16.73 33.65 -20.15
C ALA A 202 -17.54 34.58 -21.04
#